data_289f8a7baedc814d0392001a849dca3b
#
_entry.id   289f8a7baedc814d0392001a849dca3b
#
_cell.length_a   1.000
_cell.length_b   1.000
_cell.length_c   1.000
_cell.angle_alpha   90.00
_cell.angle_beta   90.00
_cell.angle_gamma   90.00
#
_symmetry.space_group_name_H-M   'P 1'
#
loop_
_entity.id
_entity.type
_entity.pdbx_description
1 polymer ?
#
loop_
_entity_poly.entity_id
_entity_poly.type
_entity_poly.pdbx_seq_one_letter_code
_entity_poly.pdbx_strand_id
1 'polypeptide(L)'
;MHRPLQKNDEKKARTIFLIVFYFCATAMSIITFYSLYVSIDEYLRTGKVVIGEVLVNTEFPFPGLAKLVTYLMIVTVVGWYCVTRLGGDKVKNIPESIKSILQLIVLAIMVISLYEFIYNFVIWNSFITVDAINGIIRLDDIHVPYPNPNTPWNLVFATKMSLSALLISAHGFYTISKHRSQDNKVD
;
A
#
# COMPACT_ATOMS: atom_id res chain seq x y z
N MET A 1 -27.75 3.61 -31.83
CA MET A 1 -27.35 5.04 -31.88
C MET A 1 -26.46 5.35 -30.68
N HIS A 2 -25.12 5.07 -30.75
CA HIS A 2 -24.16 5.34 -29.66
C HIS A 2 -23.91 6.84 -29.56
N ARG A 3 -24.22 7.43 -28.39
CA ARG A 3 -24.13 8.87 -28.15
C ARG A 3 -22.66 9.34 -28.19
N PRO A 4 -22.29 10.33 -29.01
CA PRO A 4 -20.94 10.89 -29.06
C PRO A 4 -20.46 11.52 -27.73
N LEU A 5 -21.39 11.87 -26.82
CA LEU A 5 -21.14 12.38 -25.47
C LEU A 5 -20.39 11.36 -24.59
N GLN A 6 -20.72 10.07 -24.67
CA GLN A 6 -20.13 9.01 -23.83
C GLN A 6 -18.63 8.82 -24.12
N LYS A 7 -18.21 8.90 -25.39
CA LYS A 7 -16.81 8.75 -25.81
C LYS A 7 -15.91 9.90 -25.33
N ASN A 8 -16.46 11.09 -25.17
CA ASN A 8 -15.72 12.26 -24.68
C ASN A 8 -15.51 12.18 -23.16
N ASP A 9 -16.51 11.69 -22.43
CA ASP A 9 -16.43 11.52 -20.98
C ASP A 9 -15.45 10.39 -20.59
N GLU A 10 -15.40 9.29 -21.34
CA GLU A 10 -14.42 8.23 -21.18
C GLU A 10 -12.98 8.72 -21.40
N LYS A 11 -12.74 9.55 -22.42
CA LYS A 11 -11.43 10.16 -22.66
C LYS A 11 -11.02 11.08 -21.52
N LYS A 12 -11.92 11.93 -21.01
CA LYS A 12 -11.67 12.81 -19.87
C LYS A 12 -11.34 12.00 -18.61
N ALA A 13 -12.13 10.98 -18.30
CA ALA A 13 -11.89 10.10 -17.17
C ALA A 13 -10.52 9.43 -17.24
N ARG A 14 -10.14 8.90 -18.42
CA ARG A 14 -8.83 8.29 -18.64
C ARG A 14 -7.69 9.29 -18.42
N THR A 15 -7.84 10.53 -18.89
CA THR A 15 -6.84 11.59 -18.69
C THR A 15 -6.68 11.92 -17.21
N ILE A 16 -7.77 12.01 -16.45
CA ILE A 16 -7.75 12.24 -15.00
C ILE A 16 -6.99 11.11 -14.28
N PHE A 17 -7.33 9.84 -14.56
CA PHE A 17 -6.62 8.71 -13.97
C PHE A 17 -5.14 8.69 -14.30
N LEU A 18 -4.77 9.11 -15.50
CA LEU A 18 -3.37 9.17 -15.92
C LEU A 18 -2.61 10.28 -15.17
N ILE A 19 -3.20 11.46 -15.00
CA ILE A 19 -2.61 12.55 -14.21
C ILE A 19 -2.43 12.13 -12.75
N VAL A 20 -3.48 11.55 -12.13
CA VAL A 20 -3.41 11.07 -10.75
C VAL A 20 -2.37 9.96 -10.60
N PHE A 21 -2.27 9.04 -11.57
CA PHE A 21 -1.25 8.00 -11.55
C PHE A 21 0.17 8.58 -11.57
N TYR A 22 0.47 9.52 -12.46
CA TYR A 22 1.80 10.14 -12.49
C TYR A 22 2.11 10.92 -11.22
N PHE A 23 1.13 11.62 -10.66
CA PHE A 23 1.28 12.28 -9.37
C PHE A 23 1.63 11.28 -8.26
N CYS A 24 0.87 10.19 -8.13
CA CYS A 24 1.12 9.14 -7.16
C CYS A 24 2.49 8.47 -7.36
N ALA A 25 2.85 8.15 -8.61
CA ALA A 25 4.13 7.54 -8.94
C ALA A 25 5.32 8.44 -8.58
N THR A 26 5.21 9.74 -8.87
CA THR A 26 6.24 10.73 -8.52
C THR A 26 6.36 10.88 -7.01
N ALA A 27 5.25 11.06 -6.30
CA ALA A 27 5.24 11.17 -4.84
C ALA A 27 5.81 9.91 -4.16
N MET A 28 5.40 8.71 -4.62
CA MET A 28 5.92 7.45 -4.12
C MET A 28 7.43 7.34 -4.35
N SER A 29 7.93 7.71 -5.53
CA SER A 29 9.35 7.70 -5.85
C SER A 29 10.14 8.65 -4.93
N ILE A 30 9.67 9.89 -4.76
CA ILE A 30 10.33 10.87 -3.89
C ILE A 30 10.41 10.36 -2.45
N ILE A 31 9.29 9.87 -1.89
CA ILE A 31 9.23 9.37 -0.51
C ILE A 31 10.17 8.16 -0.34
N THR A 32 10.18 7.24 -1.31
CA THR A 32 11.00 6.03 -1.25
C THR A 32 12.49 6.36 -1.35
N PHE A 33 12.90 7.20 -2.30
CA PHE A 33 14.32 7.59 -2.44
C PHE A 33 14.81 8.41 -1.26
N TYR A 34 14.00 9.31 -0.72
CA TYR A 34 14.32 10.04 0.50
C TYR A 34 14.55 9.09 1.68
N SER A 35 13.62 8.17 1.92
CA SER A 35 13.75 7.20 3.00
C SER A 35 14.96 6.29 2.83
N LEU A 36 15.22 5.84 1.61
CA LEU A 36 16.37 5.00 1.31
C LEU A 36 17.69 5.75 1.55
N TYR A 37 17.78 6.99 1.09
CA TYR A 37 18.98 7.83 1.30
C TYR A 37 19.27 8.02 2.79
N VAL A 38 18.30 8.40 3.59
CA VAL A 38 18.47 8.61 5.03
C VAL A 38 18.80 7.30 5.76
N SER A 39 18.15 6.20 5.39
CA SER A 39 18.43 4.88 5.99
C SER A 39 19.83 4.38 5.68
N ILE A 40 20.36 4.64 4.48
CA ILE A 40 21.75 4.31 4.12
C ILE A 40 22.73 5.17 4.92
N ASP A 41 22.49 6.48 5.03
CA ASP A 41 23.35 7.37 5.81
C ASP A 41 23.38 6.94 7.29
N GLU A 42 22.25 6.58 7.88
CA GLU A 42 22.15 6.07 9.24
C GLU A 42 22.92 4.75 9.41
N TYR A 43 22.77 3.82 8.47
CA TYR A 43 23.52 2.56 8.48
C TYR A 43 25.05 2.78 8.41
N LEU A 44 25.50 3.71 7.60
CA LEU A 44 26.94 4.04 7.48
C LEU A 44 27.50 4.66 8.76
N ARG A 45 26.67 5.39 9.52
CA ARG A 45 27.09 6.03 10.79
C ARG A 45 27.04 5.09 11.99
N THR A 46 26.01 4.26 12.08
CA THR A 46 25.71 3.48 13.30
C THR A 46 25.92 1.98 13.13
N GLY A 47 26.05 1.48 11.90
CA GLY A 47 26.08 0.05 11.58
C GLY A 47 24.72 -0.64 11.77
N LYS A 48 23.64 0.11 12.05
CA LYS A 48 22.29 -0.40 12.27
C LYS A 48 21.29 0.39 11.44
N VAL A 49 20.23 -0.29 11.01
CA VAL A 49 19.10 0.33 10.32
C VAL A 49 17.81 -0.37 10.71
N VAL A 50 16.76 0.41 10.93
CA VAL A 50 15.39 -0.12 11.09
C VAL A 50 14.58 0.31 9.88
N ILE A 51 14.17 -0.66 9.08
CA ILE A 51 13.43 -0.39 7.83
C ILE A 51 12.10 0.28 8.15
N GLY A 52 11.83 1.39 7.49
CA GLY A 52 10.61 2.17 7.64
C GLY A 52 10.63 3.18 8.81
N GLU A 53 11.67 3.19 9.64
CA GLU A 53 11.76 4.11 10.77
C GLU A 53 11.73 5.57 10.31
N VAL A 54 12.51 5.93 9.31
CA VAL A 54 12.51 7.28 8.72
C VAL A 54 11.11 7.73 8.28
N LEU A 55 10.34 6.83 7.67
CA LEU A 55 8.99 7.12 7.21
C LEU A 55 7.97 7.30 8.35
N VAL A 56 8.21 6.63 9.46
CA VAL A 56 7.36 6.74 10.67
C VAL A 56 7.73 7.98 11.48
N ASN A 57 8.99 8.38 11.50
CA ASN A 57 9.47 9.51 12.31
C ASN A 57 9.32 10.85 11.60
N THR A 58 9.28 10.87 10.26
CA THR A 58 9.15 12.11 9.50
C THR A 58 7.69 12.52 9.34
N GLU A 59 7.34 13.69 9.88
CA GLU A 59 6.04 14.33 9.73
C GLU A 59 6.08 15.36 8.60
N PHE A 60 5.00 15.46 7.84
CA PHE A 60 4.90 16.35 6.69
C PHE A 60 3.45 16.86 6.52
N PRO A 61 3.24 18.11 6.06
CA PRO A 61 4.22 19.18 5.79
C PRO A 61 4.69 19.93 7.05
N PHE A 62 4.05 19.69 8.18
CA PHE A 62 4.40 20.28 9.48
C PHE A 62 4.15 19.28 10.62
N PRO A 63 4.82 19.46 11.79
CA PRO A 63 4.64 18.59 12.95
C PRO A 63 3.17 18.45 13.37
N GLY A 64 2.76 17.25 13.74
CA GLY A 64 1.41 16.92 14.18
C GLY A 64 0.40 16.61 13.07
N LEU A 65 0.73 16.73 11.77
CA LEU A 65 -0.24 16.42 10.73
C LEU A 65 -0.28 14.92 10.38
N ALA A 66 0.69 14.44 9.64
CA ALA A 66 0.76 13.02 9.28
C ALA A 66 2.19 12.59 8.97
N LYS A 67 2.47 11.31 9.21
CA LYS A 67 3.77 10.71 8.97
C LYS A 67 3.92 10.27 7.51
N LEU A 68 5.13 10.32 6.95
CA LEU A 68 5.40 9.99 5.53
C LEU A 68 4.92 8.60 5.14
N VAL A 69 4.96 7.63 6.06
CA VAL A 69 4.42 6.29 5.82
C VAL A 69 2.93 6.29 5.49
N THR A 70 2.15 7.22 6.05
CA THR A 70 0.72 7.36 5.74
C THR A 70 0.51 7.85 4.31
N TYR A 71 1.29 8.84 3.89
CA TYR A 71 1.27 9.32 2.50
C TYR A 71 1.70 8.22 1.52
N LEU A 72 2.76 7.48 1.85
CA LEU A 72 3.20 6.35 1.03
C LEU A 72 2.09 5.31 0.87
N MET A 73 1.40 4.95 1.95
CA MET A 73 0.25 4.05 1.91
C MET A 73 -0.84 4.56 0.96
N ILE A 74 -1.24 5.82 1.10
CA ILE A 74 -2.31 6.42 0.29
C ILE A 74 -1.92 6.45 -1.19
N VAL A 75 -0.74 6.98 -1.53
CA VAL A 75 -0.33 7.10 -2.94
C VAL A 75 -0.12 5.75 -3.60
N THR A 76 0.30 4.72 -2.85
CA THR A 76 0.45 3.36 -3.36
C THR A 76 -0.90 2.75 -3.71
N VAL A 77 -1.89 2.83 -2.82
CA VAL A 77 -3.24 2.29 -3.04
C VAL A 77 -3.97 3.04 -4.15
N VAL A 78 -3.91 4.38 -4.14
CA VAL A 78 -4.54 5.21 -5.18
C VAL A 78 -3.86 5.00 -6.54
N GLY A 79 -2.53 4.95 -6.57
CA GLY A 79 -1.76 4.66 -7.78
C GLY A 79 -2.13 3.31 -8.38
N TRP A 80 -2.22 2.27 -7.56
CA TRP A 80 -2.70 0.95 -7.98
C TRP A 80 -4.11 1.00 -8.57
N TYR A 81 -5.03 1.69 -7.91
CA TYR A 81 -6.39 1.86 -8.44
C TYR A 81 -6.39 2.52 -9.83
N CYS A 82 -5.57 3.55 -10.02
CA CYS A 82 -5.42 4.20 -11.33
C CYS A 82 -4.85 3.25 -12.39
N VAL A 83 -3.83 2.45 -12.05
CA VAL A 83 -3.26 1.43 -12.95
C VAL A 83 -4.31 0.43 -13.41
N THR A 84 -5.13 -0.08 -12.49
CA THR A 84 -6.18 -1.04 -12.83
C THR A 84 -7.27 -0.42 -13.72
N ARG A 85 -7.59 0.86 -13.53
CA ARG A 85 -8.53 1.59 -14.41
C ARG A 85 -7.97 1.87 -15.79
N LEU A 86 -6.68 2.17 -15.90
CA LEU A 86 -6.01 2.41 -17.17
C LEU A 86 -5.72 1.13 -17.95
N GLY A 87 -5.44 0.04 -17.24
CA GLY A 87 -5.04 -1.25 -17.81
C GLY A 87 -6.15 -2.29 -17.93
N GLY A 88 -7.37 -1.98 -17.49
CA GLY A 88 -8.48 -2.95 -17.40
C GLY A 88 -8.78 -3.71 -18.70
N ASP A 89 -8.67 -3.04 -19.85
CA ASP A 89 -8.88 -3.69 -21.14
C ASP A 89 -7.80 -4.72 -21.50
N LYS A 90 -6.58 -4.58 -20.96
CA LYS A 90 -5.50 -5.55 -21.17
C LYS A 90 -5.75 -6.84 -20.39
N VAL A 91 -6.38 -6.76 -19.23
CA VAL A 91 -6.71 -7.94 -18.39
C VAL A 91 -7.74 -8.83 -19.09
N LYS A 92 -8.65 -8.27 -19.87
CA LYS A 92 -9.63 -9.06 -20.67
C LYS A 92 -8.94 -9.99 -21.67
N ASN A 93 -7.85 -9.55 -22.29
CA ASN A 93 -7.16 -10.28 -23.34
C ASN A 93 -6.18 -11.35 -22.81
N ILE A 94 -6.08 -11.55 -21.50
CA ILE A 94 -5.20 -12.57 -20.91
C ILE A 94 -5.88 -13.93 -21.01
N PRO A 95 -5.15 -15.01 -21.41
CA PRO A 95 -5.69 -16.39 -21.41
C PRO A 95 -6.23 -16.83 -20.05
N GLU A 96 -7.31 -17.61 -20.03
CA GLU A 96 -7.98 -18.07 -18.80
C GLU A 96 -7.06 -18.81 -17.83
N SER A 97 -6.12 -19.62 -18.35
CA SER A 97 -5.12 -20.32 -17.54
C SER A 97 -4.25 -19.34 -16.75
N ILE A 98 -3.80 -18.25 -17.39
CA ILE A 98 -2.98 -17.22 -16.76
C ILE A 98 -3.81 -16.41 -15.77
N LYS A 99 -5.07 -16.06 -16.08
CA LYS A 99 -5.99 -15.41 -15.14
C LYS A 99 -6.16 -16.24 -13.87
N SER A 100 -6.32 -17.56 -14.01
CA SER A 100 -6.48 -18.47 -12.86
C SER A 100 -5.23 -18.51 -11.98
N ILE A 101 -4.04 -18.57 -12.57
CA ILE A 101 -2.77 -18.55 -11.84
C ILE A 101 -2.59 -17.19 -11.12
N LEU A 102 -2.84 -16.08 -11.82
CA LEU A 102 -2.76 -14.74 -11.23
C LEU A 102 -3.75 -14.59 -10.08
N GLN A 103 -4.96 -15.11 -10.22
CA GLN A 103 -5.98 -15.07 -9.17
C GLN A 103 -5.53 -15.84 -7.93
N LEU A 104 -4.89 -17.00 -8.10
CA LEU A 104 -4.35 -17.80 -7.00
C LEU A 104 -3.20 -17.06 -6.29
N ILE A 105 -2.27 -16.47 -7.06
CA ILE A 105 -1.15 -15.71 -6.50
C ILE A 105 -1.67 -14.51 -5.70
N VAL A 106 -2.61 -13.74 -6.26
CA VAL A 106 -3.17 -12.56 -5.61
C VAL A 106 -3.96 -12.94 -4.37
N LEU A 107 -4.68 -14.07 -4.39
CA LEU A 107 -5.36 -14.62 -3.20
C LEU A 107 -4.35 -14.98 -2.10
N ALA A 108 -3.25 -15.64 -2.45
CA ALA A 108 -2.21 -15.98 -1.48
C ALA A 108 -1.60 -14.72 -0.85
N ILE A 109 -1.29 -13.70 -1.64
CA ILE A 109 -0.78 -12.41 -1.15
C ILE A 109 -1.81 -11.75 -0.23
N MET A 110 -3.10 -11.79 -0.58
CA MET A 110 -4.18 -11.22 0.23
C MET A 110 -4.26 -11.89 1.60
N VAL A 111 -4.19 -13.22 1.66
CA VAL A 111 -4.23 -13.98 2.92
C VAL A 111 -3.01 -13.69 3.79
N ILE A 112 -1.81 -13.69 3.21
CA ILE A 112 -0.57 -13.36 3.93
C ILE A 112 -0.64 -11.92 4.46
N SER A 113 -1.04 -10.96 3.62
CA SER A 113 -1.15 -9.56 4.02
C SER A 113 -2.19 -9.32 5.10
N LEU A 114 -3.29 -10.07 5.09
CA LEU A 114 -4.31 -10.01 6.13
C LEU A 114 -3.75 -10.54 7.47
N TYR A 115 -3.05 -11.69 7.43
CA TYR A 115 -2.41 -12.26 8.62
C TYR A 115 -1.39 -11.27 9.21
N GLU A 116 -0.47 -10.77 8.41
CA GLU A 116 0.55 -9.82 8.84
C GLU A 116 -0.05 -8.52 9.37
N PHE A 117 -1.09 -8.01 8.72
CA PHE A 117 -1.80 -6.82 9.19
C PHE A 117 -2.41 -7.03 10.57
N ILE A 118 -3.16 -8.12 10.77
CA ILE A 118 -3.81 -8.42 12.06
C ILE A 118 -2.74 -8.64 13.14
N TYR A 119 -1.71 -9.43 12.85
CA TYR A 119 -0.64 -9.74 13.78
C TYR A 119 0.09 -8.47 14.25
N ASN A 120 0.57 -7.66 13.32
CA ASN A 120 1.27 -6.41 13.63
C ASN A 120 0.36 -5.41 14.36
N PHE A 121 -0.91 -5.32 13.96
CA PHE A 121 -1.88 -4.45 14.61
C PHE A 121 -2.17 -4.85 16.07
N VAL A 122 -2.30 -6.14 16.34
CA VAL A 122 -2.52 -6.66 17.70
C VAL A 122 -1.29 -6.39 18.58
N ILE A 123 -0.09 -6.65 18.07
CA ILE A 123 1.15 -6.36 18.81
C ILE A 123 1.25 -4.87 19.11
N TRP A 124 1.01 -4.01 18.14
CA TRP A 124 1.04 -2.56 18.31
C TRP A 124 0.06 -2.09 19.38
N ASN A 125 -1.19 -2.55 19.34
CA ASN A 125 -2.18 -2.21 20.37
C ASN A 125 -1.78 -2.74 21.76
N SER A 126 -1.15 -3.90 21.81
CA SER A 126 -0.67 -4.45 23.09
C SER A 126 0.38 -3.55 23.74
N PHE A 127 1.32 -3.00 22.98
CA PHE A 127 2.29 -2.05 23.49
C PHE A 127 1.65 -0.76 24.00
N ILE A 128 0.73 -0.16 23.21
CA ILE A 128 -0.01 1.03 23.63
C ILE A 128 -0.76 0.76 24.94
N THR A 129 -1.36 -0.42 25.07
CA THR A 129 -2.09 -0.81 26.28
C THR A 129 -1.16 -0.94 27.49
N VAL A 130 0.01 -1.57 27.32
CA VAL A 130 1.02 -1.69 28.39
C VAL A 130 1.52 -0.32 28.84
N ASP A 131 1.82 0.58 27.90
CA ASP A 131 2.25 1.93 28.20
C ASP A 131 1.17 2.72 28.95
N ALA A 132 -0.09 2.61 28.52
CA ALA A 132 -1.23 3.24 29.19
C ALA A 132 -1.43 2.73 30.63
N ILE A 133 -1.27 1.42 30.89
CA ILE A 133 -1.35 0.83 32.23
C ILE A 133 -0.21 1.37 33.12
N ASN A 134 0.97 1.59 32.54
CA ASN A 134 2.12 2.14 33.27
C ASN A 134 2.04 3.68 33.44
N GLY A 135 0.95 4.32 33.05
CA GLY A 135 0.76 5.77 33.14
C GLY A 135 1.53 6.56 32.07
N ILE A 136 2.07 5.89 31.05
CA ILE A 136 2.79 6.51 29.93
C ILE A 136 1.78 6.75 28.81
N ILE A 137 1.15 7.93 28.78
CA ILE A 137 0.25 8.30 27.71
C ILE A 137 1.06 8.97 26.58
N ARG A 138 1.70 8.17 25.75
CA ARG A 138 2.41 8.63 24.56
C ARG A 138 1.70 8.11 23.31
N LEU A 139 0.54 8.65 23.01
CA LEU A 139 -0.22 8.28 21.80
C LEU A 139 0.51 8.61 20.50
N ASP A 140 1.40 9.59 20.54
CA ASP A 140 2.12 10.09 19.35
C ASP A 140 3.57 9.56 19.25
N ASP A 141 4.13 9.07 20.34
CA ASP A 141 5.53 8.60 20.40
C ASP A 141 5.58 7.08 20.19
N ILE A 142 5.10 6.65 19.03
CA ILE A 142 5.06 5.24 18.67
C ILE A 142 6.39 4.81 18.05
N HIS A 143 7.48 5.06 18.77
CA HIS A 143 8.76 4.42 18.54
C HIS A 143 8.70 2.98 19.10
N VAL A 144 7.92 2.12 18.47
CA VAL A 144 7.87 0.72 18.88
C VAL A 144 8.83 -0.06 18.00
N PRO A 145 10.06 -0.36 18.46
CA PRO A 145 10.87 -1.35 17.80
C PRO A 145 10.08 -2.67 17.77
N TYR A 146 10.24 -3.43 16.70
CA TYR A 146 9.67 -4.77 16.67
C TYR A 146 10.16 -5.55 17.89
N PRO A 147 9.29 -6.34 18.57
CA PRO A 147 9.67 -7.02 19.83
C PRO A 147 10.84 -7.99 19.69
N ASN A 148 11.10 -8.48 18.48
CA ASN A 148 12.28 -9.28 18.19
C ASN A 148 13.43 -8.36 17.71
N PRO A 149 14.53 -8.23 18.50
CA PRO A 149 15.66 -7.37 18.13
C PRO A 149 16.38 -7.80 16.83
N ASN A 150 16.13 -9.00 16.34
CA ASN A 150 16.67 -9.49 15.08
C ASN A 150 15.80 -9.11 13.88
N THR A 151 14.66 -8.49 14.07
CA THR A 151 13.75 -8.08 13.00
C THR A 151 13.97 -6.60 12.71
N PRO A 152 14.55 -6.24 11.54
CA PRO A 152 14.94 -4.87 11.24
C PRO A 152 13.76 -4.02 10.71
N TRP A 153 12.55 -4.23 11.21
CA TRP A 153 11.34 -3.55 10.74
C TRP A 153 10.74 -2.68 11.82
N ASN A 154 10.30 -1.47 11.46
CA ASN A 154 9.44 -0.68 12.31
C ASN A 154 8.00 -1.25 12.27
N LEU A 155 7.41 -1.48 13.44
CA LEU A 155 6.09 -2.12 13.56
C LEU A 155 4.96 -1.32 12.92
N VAL A 156 4.97 0.01 13.06
CA VAL A 156 3.96 0.90 12.45
C VAL A 156 4.08 0.89 10.92
N PHE A 157 5.32 0.89 10.41
CA PHE A 157 5.59 0.74 8.99
C PHE A 157 5.06 -0.60 8.46
N ALA A 158 5.40 -1.71 9.11
CA ALA A 158 4.95 -3.04 8.74
C ALA A 158 3.41 -3.13 8.70
N THR A 159 2.72 -2.62 9.73
CA THR A 159 1.25 -2.59 9.79
C THR A 159 0.64 -1.83 8.60
N LYS A 160 1.15 -0.64 8.29
CA LYS A 160 0.61 0.18 7.18
C LYS A 160 0.92 -0.42 5.81
N MET A 161 2.09 -1.02 5.63
CA MET A 161 2.44 -1.69 4.38
C MET A 161 1.65 -2.97 4.16
N SER A 162 1.41 -3.77 5.22
CA SER A 162 0.54 -4.94 5.14
C SER A 162 -0.91 -4.56 4.81
N LEU A 163 -1.42 -3.46 5.38
CA LEU A 163 -2.74 -2.94 5.01
C LEU A 163 -2.79 -2.50 3.53
N SER A 164 -1.75 -1.83 3.04
CA SER A 164 -1.68 -1.45 1.62
C SER A 164 -1.68 -2.67 0.71
N ALA A 165 -0.87 -3.68 1.03
CA ALA A 165 -0.78 -4.93 0.28
C ALA A 165 -2.12 -5.69 0.29
N LEU A 166 -2.83 -5.69 1.42
CA LEU A 166 -4.17 -6.27 1.54
C LEU A 166 -5.18 -5.56 0.62
N LEU A 167 -5.23 -4.23 0.65
CA LEU A 167 -6.15 -3.45 -0.18
C LEU A 167 -5.86 -3.63 -1.68
N ILE A 168 -4.59 -3.61 -2.07
CA ILE A 168 -4.14 -3.82 -3.44
C ILE A 168 -4.49 -5.22 -3.93
N SER A 169 -4.17 -6.24 -3.16
CA SER A 169 -4.44 -7.63 -3.52
C SER A 169 -5.94 -7.95 -3.55
N ALA A 170 -6.72 -7.46 -2.58
CA ALA A 170 -8.17 -7.61 -2.58
C ALA A 170 -8.81 -6.98 -3.83
N HIS A 171 -8.40 -5.76 -4.18
CA HIS A 171 -8.87 -5.10 -5.40
C HIS A 171 -8.40 -5.82 -6.67
N GLY A 172 -7.16 -6.33 -6.70
CA GLY A 172 -6.63 -7.13 -7.80
C GLY A 172 -7.43 -8.42 -8.00
N PHE A 173 -7.70 -9.14 -6.92
CA PHE A 173 -8.53 -10.35 -6.92
C PHE A 173 -9.94 -10.07 -7.47
N TYR A 174 -10.59 -9.03 -6.97
CA TYR A 174 -11.91 -8.60 -7.45
C TYR A 174 -11.90 -8.29 -8.95
N THR A 175 -10.88 -7.55 -9.42
CA THR A 175 -10.78 -7.15 -10.83
C THR A 175 -10.64 -8.36 -11.75
N ILE A 176 -9.77 -9.32 -11.40
CA ILE A 176 -9.59 -10.57 -12.17
C ILE A 176 -10.87 -11.40 -12.17
N SER A 177 -11.51 -11.57 -11.00
CA SER A 177 -12.75 -12.36 -10.86
C SER A 177 -13.90 -11.79 -11.68
N LYS A 178 -14.03 -10.46 -11.70
CA LYS A 178 -15.08 -9.76 -12.47
C LYS A 178 -14.94 -10.01 -13.98
N HIS A 179 -13.73 -9.96 -14.52
CA HIS A 179 -13.50 -10.19 -15.95
C HIS A 179 -13.76 -11.66 -16.34
N ARG A 180 -13.41 -12.61 -15.48
CA ARG A 180 -13.70 -14.04 -15.71
C ARG A 180 -15.22 -14.32 -15.77
N SER A 181 -16.02 -13.71 -14.89
CA SER A 181 -17.48 -13.89 -14.88
C SER A 181 -18.19 -13.30 -16.12
N GLN A 182 -17.56 -12.36 -16.83
CA GLN A 182 -18.11 -11.81 -18.05
C GLN A 182 -17.86 -12.70 -19.27
N ASP A 183 -16.71 -13.35 -19.33
CA ASP A 183 -16.36 -14.28 -20.43
C ASP A 183 -17.27 -15.53 -20.43
N ASN A 184 -17.59 -16.09 -19.25
CA ASN A 184 -18.50 -17.24 -19.11
C ASN A 184 -19.98 -16.95 -19.42
N LYS A 185 -20.38 -15.72 -19.70
CA LYS A 185 -21.76 -15.35 -20.09
C LYS A 185 -21.94 -15.17 -21.58
N VAL A 186 -20.87 -15.24 -22.35
CA VAL A 186 -20.87 -15.05 -23.80
C VAL A 186 -20.86 -16.39 -24.55
N ASP A 187 -20.52 -17.48 -23.87
CA ASP A 187 -20.62 -18.86 -24.33
C ASP A 187 -21.99 -19.45 -23.96
#